data_1c625d659695af29ef27b8a0c257c76b
#
_entry.id   1c625d659695af29ef27b8a0c257c76b
#
_cell.length_a   1.000
_cell.length_b   1.000
_cell.length_c   1.000
_cell.angle_alpha   90.00
_cell.angle_beta   90.00
_cell.angle_gamma   90.00
#
_symmetry.space_group_name_H-M   'P 1'
#
loop_
_entity.id
_entity.type
_entity.pdbx_description
1 polymer ?
#
loop_
_entity_poly.entity_id
_entity_poly.type
_entity_poly.pdbx_seq_one_letter_code
_entity_poly.pdbx_strand_id
1 'polypeptide(L)'
;MSADAHDPDLSPKPATPITCAHNRSVLDRLPFSDRADFEDAGRGFIGTLEKVEFRNADGRVIYSLEDYAFLADEQAPDTVNPSLWRQARLNMANGLFAVTERIYQVRGFDISNMTIIEGSRGVIIIDPLISAEIARAIRVTMQYAGRVRQDHCFPGQLHVNPQRHGS
;
A
#
# COMPACT_ATOMS: atom_id res chain seq x y z
N MET A 1 10.43 -22.25 -32.07
CA MET A 1 11.53 -21.46 -31.52
C MET A 1 11.34 -20.05 -32.05
N SER A 2 10.62 -19.22 -31.32
CA SER A 2 10.46 -17.78 -31.62
C SER A 2 11.44 -17.06 -30.73
N ALA A 3 12.48 -16.47 -31.33
CA ALA A 3 13.39 -15.60 -30.60
C ALA A 3 12.61 -14.36 -30.20
N ASP A 4 12.48 -14.08 -28.88
CA ASP A 4 12.07 -12.77 -28.38
C ASP A 4 13.06 -11.75 -28.95
N ALA A 5 12.62 -11.06 -29.98
CA ALA A 5 13.32 -9.87 -30.47
C ALA A 5 13.21 -8.81 -29.34
N HIS A 6 14.23 -8.73 -28.51
CA HIS A 6 14.40 -7.64 -27.56
C HIS A 6 14.41 -6.33 -28.34
N ASP A 7 13.33 -5.59 -28.30
CA ASP A 7 13.25 -4.26 -28.94
C ASP A 7 14.21 -3.31 -28.17
N PRO A 8 15.34 -2.93 -28.78
CA PRO A 8 16.34 -2.09 -28.10
C PRO A 8 15.82 -0.69 -27.74
N ASP A 9 14.67 -0.31 -28.27
CA ASP A 9 14.07 1.00 -28.00
C ASP A 9 13.24 1.02 -26.70
N LEU A 10 12.91 -0.14 -26.13
CA LEU A 10 12.23 -0.29 -24.83
C LEU A 10 13.20 -0.41 -23.64
N SER A 11 14.51 -0.39 -23.88
CA SER A 11 15.50 -0.42 -22.80
C SER A 11 15.39 0.83 -21.93
N PRO A 12 15.51 0.72 -20.58
CA PRO A 12 15.56 1.86 -19.69
C PRO A 12 16.65 2.85 -20.12
N LYS A 13 16.27 4.11 -20.31
CA LYS A 13 17.21 5.17 -20.73
C LYS A 13 17.59 6.03 -19.51
N PRO A 14 18.85 6.49 -19.40
CA PRO A 14 19.25 7.41 -18.35
C PRO A 14 18.52 8.76 -18.49
N ALA A 15 18.43 9.49 -17.39
CA ALA A 15 17.88 10.82 -17.40
C ALA A 15 18.69 11.76 -18.30
N THR A 16 18.02 12.61 -19.05
CA THR A 16 18.71 13.69 -19.79
C THR A 16 19.29 14.72 -18.82
N PRO A 17 20.32 15.49 -19.23
CA PRO A 17 20.85 16.58 -18.39
C PRO A 17 19.78 17.60 -17.97
N ILE A 18 18.78 17.85 -18.82
CA ILE A 18 17.65 18.75 -18.51
C ILE A 18 16.79 18.15 -17.42
N THR A 19 16.47 16.85 -17.52
CA THR A 19 15.69 16.12 -16.50
C THR A 19 16.42 16.12 -15.16
N CYS A 20 17.71 15.81 -15.15
CA CYS A 20 18.53 15.83 -13.94
C CYS A 20 18.53 17.22 -13.29
N ALA A 21 18.77 18.27 -14.06
CA ALA A 21 18.80 19.64 -13.55
C ALA A 21 17.44 20.06 -12.98
N HIS A 22 16.35 19.70 -13.67
CA HIS A 22 15.00 19.99 -13.19
C HIS A 22 14.69 19.25 -11.86
N ASN A 23 14.97 17.97 -11.79
CA ASN A 23 14.74 17.17 -10.58
C ASN A 23 15.58 17.68 -9.40
N ARG A 24 16.86 18.02 -9.63
CA ARG A 24 17.71 18.62 -8.59
C ARG A 24 17.18 19.96 -8.08
N SER A 25 16.64 20.79 -8.96
CA SER A 25 16.07 22.09 -8.55
C SER A 25 14.86 21.96 -7.61
N VAL A 26 14.22 20.80 -7.55
CA VAL A 26 13.13 20.51 -6.60
C VAL A 26 13.67 20.35 -5.18
N LEU A 27 14.86 19.73 -5.02
CA LEU A 27 15.52 19.57 -3.73
C LEU A 27 15.83 20.90 -3.06
N ASP A 28 16.17 21.94 -3.85
CA ASP A 28 16.49 23.27 -3.34
C ASP A 28 15.26 24.07 -2.90
N ARG A 29 14.07 23.68 -3.37
CA ARG A 29 12.83 24.45 -3.15
C ARG A 29 11.92 23.87 -2.08
N LEU A 30 12.06 22.60 -1.73
CA LEU A 30 11.18 21.92 -0.79
C LEU A 30 11.94 21.42 0.44
N PRO A 31 11.31 21.41 1.61
CA PRO A 31 11.96 21.06 2.88
C PRO A 31 12.08 19.53 3.04
N PHE A 32 12.90 18.88 2.20
CA PHE A 32 13.10 17.43 2.24
C PHE A 32 13.71 16.91 3.55
N SER A 33 14.31 17.78 4.35
CA SER A 33 14.80 17.47 5.69
C SER A 33 13.69 17.33 6.74
N ASP A 34 12.50 17.85 6.47
CA ASP A 34 11.35 17.69 7.34
C ASP A 34 10.88 16.22 7.29
N ARG A 35 10.75 15.60 8.45
CA ARG A 35 10.37 14.18 8.63
C ARG A 35 9.00 14.02 9.28
N ALA A 36 8.28 15.10 9.55
CA ALA A 36 7.01 15.06 10.28
C ALA A 36 5.97 14.16 9.59
N ASP A 37 5.90 14.14 8.28
CA ASP A 37 4.98 13.28 7.53
C ASP A 37 5.35 11.79 7.60
N PHE A 38 6.62 11.42 7.76
CA PHE A 38 7.03 10.03 8.02
C PHE A 38 6.65 9.59 9.44
N GLU A 39 6.79 10.48 10.42
CA GLU A 39 6.33 10.23 11.78
C GLU A 39 4.80 10.08 11.82
N ASP A 40 4.08 10.94 11.11
CA ASP A 40 2.63 10.88 10.98
C ASP A 40 2.17 9.63 10.23
N ALA A 41 2.87 9.18 9.20
CA ALA A 41 2.56 7.93 8.51
C ALA A 41 2.69 6.71 9.43
N GLY A 42 3.61 6.74 10.39
CA GLY A 42 3.80 5.70 11.40
C GLY A 42 2.87 5.77 12.60
N ARG A 43 2.13 6.89 12.76
CA ARG A 43 1.33 7.13 13.97
C ARG A 43 0.22 6.10 14.12
N GLY A 44 0.08 5.57 15.34
CA GLY A 44 -0.94 4.59 15.69
C GLY A 44 -0.68 3.18 15.14
N PHE A 45 0.52 2.88 14.66
CA PHE A 45 0.89 1.56 14.17
C PHE A 45 0.64 0.49 15.23
N ILE A 46 -0.06 -0.59 14.84
CA ILE A 46 -0.37 -1.74 15.69
C ILE A 46 0.45 -2.96 15.26
N GLY A 47 0.53 -3.21 13.97
CA GLY A 47 1.25 -4.35 13.41
C GLY A 47 1.06 -4.49 11.91
N THR A 48 1.88 -5.33 11.29
CA THR A 48 1.80 -5.67 9.87
C THR A 48 2.07 -7.16 9.67
N LEU A 49 1.95 -7.63 8.43
CA LEU A 49 2.33 -8.99 8.03
C LEU A 49 3.86 -9.08 7.92
N GLU A 50 4.42 -10.23 8.30
CA GLU A 50 5.85 -10.52 8.13
C GLU A 50 6.25 -10.48 6.65
N LYS A 51 5.38 -10.97 5.77
CA LYS A 51 5.52 -10.91 4.32
C LYS A 51 4.24 -10.43 3.69
N VAL A 52 4.32 -9.35 2.92
CA VAL A 52 3.18 -8.78 2.19
C VAL A 52 3.23 -9.25 0.74
N GLU A 53 2.78 -10.47 0.52
CA GLU A 53 2.58 -11.07 -0.80
C GLU A 53 1.25 -11.82 -0.82
N PHE A 54 0.39 -11.51 -1.76
CA PHE A 54 -0.91 -12.15 -1.91
C PHE A 54 -1.02 -12.87 -3.24
N ARG A 55 -1.59 -14.07 -3.23
CA ARG A 55 -1.77 -14.91 -4.40
C ARG A 55 -3.24 -15.29 -4.56
N ASN A 56 -3.68 -15.43 -5.81
CA ASN A 56 -4.98 -15.99 -6.12
C ASN A 56 -4.99 -17.52 -5.98
N ALA A 57 -6.15 -18.15 -6.23
CA ALA A 57 -6.32 -19.59 -6.14
C ALA A 57 -5.41 -20.39 -7.10
N ASP A 58 -4.99 -19.78 -8.21
CA ASP A 58 -4.09 -20.39 -9.20
C ASP A 58 -2.61 -20.21 -8.85
N GLY A 59 -2.31 -19.58 -7.69
CA GLY A 59 -0.94 -19.32 -7.24
C GLY A 59 -0.28 -18.08 -7.88
N ARG A 60 -1.00 -17.33 -8.71
CA ARG A 60 -0.48 -16.09 -9.32
C ARG A 60 -0.40 -14.99 -8.25
N VAL A 61 0.73 -14.30 -8.18
CA VAL A 61 0.89 -13.09 -7.36
C VAL A 61 -0.05 -12.00 -7.87
N ILE A 62 -0.91 -11.48 -7.00
CA ILE A 62 -1.83 -10.38 -7.29
C ILE A 62 -1.35 -9.05 -6.70
N TYR A 63 -0.56 -9.11 -5.65
CA TYR A 63 0.10 -7.97 -5.03
C TYR A 63 1.31 -8.44 -4.24
N SER A 64 2.42 -7.70 -4.31
CA SER A 64 3.61 -7.91 -3.52
C SER A 64 4.26 -6.58 -3.16
N LEU A 65 4.57 -6.39 -1.88
CA LEU A 65 5.32 -5.22 -1.41
C LEU A 65 6.82 -5.33 -1.77
N GLU A 66 7.32 -6.54 -2.01
CA GLU A 66 8.70 -6.79 -2.44
C GLU A 66 9.01 -6.11 -3.78
N ASP A 67 8.00 -5.96 -4.65
CA ASP A 67 8.14 -5.27 -5.94
C ASP A 67 8.51 -3.79 -5.77
N TYR A 68 8.32 -3.25 -4.58
CA TYR A 68 8.63 -1.86 -4.20
C TYR A 68 9.86 -1.74 -3.29
N ALA A 69 10.61 -2.82 -3.08
CA ALA A 69 11.79 -2.82 -2.19
C ALA A 69 12.84 -1.76 -2.58
N PHE A 70 12.88 -1.35 -3.85
CA PHE A 70 13.75 -0.27 -4.33
C PHE A 70 13.48 1.09 -3.66
N LEU A 71 12.29 1.29 -3.06
CA LEU A 71 11.95 2.51 -2.31
C LEU A 71 12.62 2.60 -0.93
N ALA A 72 13.39 1.57 -0.52
CA ALA A 72 14.22 1.64 0.67
C ALA A 72 15.33 2.70 0.54
N ASP A 73 15.77 2.99 -0.69
CA ASP A 73 16.75 4.04 -0.94
C ASP A 73 16.20 5.41 -0.56
N GLU A 74 17.01 6.18 0.17
CA GLU A 74 16.63 7.54 0.57
C GLU A 74 16.67 8.52 -0.60
N GLN A 75 17.56 8.30 -1.55
CA GLN A 75 17.76 9.19 -2.68
C GLN A 75 16.95 8.74 -3.90
N ALA A 76 16.22 9.68 -4.47
CA ALA A 76 15.56 9.46 -5.75
C ALA A 76 16.60 9.28 -6.87
N PRO A 77 16.41 8.33 -7.80
CA PRO A 77 17.24 8.28 -9.01
C PRO A 77 16.99 9.54 -9.86
N ASP A 78 18.00 9.92 -10.64
CA ASP A 78 17.96 11.15 -11.48
C ASP A 78 16.75 11.19 -12.45
N THR A 79 16.18 10.03 -12.77
CA THR A 79 15.00 9.88 -13.63
C THR A 79 13.67 10.21 -12.95
N VAL A 80 13.65 10.32 -11.61
CA VAL A 80 12.42 10.47 -10.83
C VAL A 80 12.40 11.79 -10.09
N ASN A 81 11.26 12.47 -10.07
CA ASN A 81 11.08 13.67 -9.27
C ASN A 81 11.20 13.34 -7.77
N PRO A 82 12.04 14.03 -6.99
CA PRO A 82 12.26 13.76 -5.58
C PRO A 82 10.97 13.81 -4.73
N SER A 83 10.01 14.68 -5.06
CA SER A 83 8.72 14.73 -4.34
C SER A 83 7.89 13.47 -4.56
N LEU A 84 7.89 12.95 -5.80
CA LEU A 84 7.20 11.70 -6.11
C LEU A 84 7.87 10.52 -5.40
N TRP A 85 9.21 10.48 -5.38
CA TRP A 85 9.97 9.47 -4.64
C TRP A 85 9.63 9.49 -3.15
N ARG A 86 9.64 10.69 -2.55
CA ARG A 86 9.26 10.87 -1.13
C ARG A 86 7.84 10.38 -0.87
N GLN A 87 6.88 10.73 -1.72
CA GLN A 87 5.49 10.28 -1.60
C GLN A 87 5.39 8.75 -1.72
N ALA A 88 6.10 8.14 -2.67
CA ALA A 88 6.12 6.69 -2.82
C ALA A 88 6.67 6.00 -1.56
N ARG A 89 7.73 6.54 -0.96
CA ARG A 89 8.30 6.04 0.31
C ARG A 89 7.31 6.15 1.47
N LEU A 90 6.53 7.23 1.56
CA LEU A 90 5.48 7.36 2.58
C LEU A 90 4.39 6.29 2.41
N ASN A 91 4.05 5.94 1.18
CA ASN A 91 3.08 4.89 0.87
C ASN A 91 3.56 3.47 1.25
N MET A 92 4.87 3.29 1.55
CA MET A 92 5.40 2.02 2.06
C MET A 92 5.01 1.74 3.52
N ALA A 93 4.48 2.73 4.25
CA ALA A 93 3.94 2.54 5.59
C ALA A 93 2.70 1.64 5.51
N ASN A 94 2.88 0.33 5.74
CA ASN A 94 1.84 -0.68 5.65
C ASN A 94 1.51 -1.29 7.01
N GLY A 95 0.26 -1.72 7.19
CA GLY A 95 -0.17 -2.36 8.42
C GLY A 95 -1.57 -1.96 8.87
N LEU A 96 -1.87 -2.32 10.11
CA LEU A 96 -3.03 -1.91 10.86
C LEU A 96 -2.64 -0.73 11.77
N PHE A 97 -3.41 0.34 11.72
CA PHE A 97 -3.19 1.57 12.47
C PHE A 97 -4.44 1.96 13.27
N ALA A 98 -4.26 2.37 14.52
CA ALA A 98 -5.30 3.06 15.27
C ALA A 98 -5.33 4.53 14.83
N VAL A 99 -6.44 4.97 14.25
CA VAL A 99 -6.63 6.38 13.84
C VAL A 99 -7.10 7.22 15.04
N THR A 100 -8.08 6.69 15.75
CA THR A 100 -8.61 7.22 17.03
C THR A 100 -9.26 6.07 17.79
N GLU A 101 -9.86 6.35 18.93
CA GLU A 101 -10.60 5.34 19.69
C GLU A 101 -11.66 4.68 18.80
N ARG A 102 -11.60 3.34 18.67
CA ARG A 102 -12.54 2.51 17.92
C ARG A 102 -12.55 2.75 16.39
N ILE A 103 -11.59 3.48 15.86
CA ILE A 103 -11.41 3.64 14.41
C ILE A 103 -10.02 3.18 14.04
N TYR A 104 -9.98 2.21 13.12
CA TYR A 104 -8.73 1.61 12.63
C TYR A 104 -8.65 1.75 11.12
N GLN A 105 -7.43 1.74 10.61
CA GLN A 105 -7.17 1.77 9.18
C GLN A 105 -6.13 0.72 8.80
N VAL A 106 -6.44 -0.05 7.77
CA VAL A 106 -5.51 -0.95 7.10
C VAL A 106 -4.95 -0.23 5.89
N ARG A 107 -3.64 -0.09 5.82
CA ARG A 107 -2.92 0.69 4.79
C ARG A 107 -1.86 -0.14 4.10
N GLY A 108 -1.59 0.15 2.83
CA GLY A 108 -0.42 -0.34 2.09
C GLY A 108 -0.45 -1.82 1.73
N PHE A 109 -1.63 -2.45 1.66
CA PHE A 109 -1.80 -3.83 1.21
C PHE A 109 -2.42 -3.93 -0.19
N ASP A 110 -2.93 -2.85 -0.71
CA ASP A 110 -3.27 -2.63 -2.12
C ASP A 110 -3.37 -1.11 -2.39
N ILE A 111 -3.99 -0.68 -3.50
CA ILE A 111 -4.13 0.73 -3.85
C ILE A 111 -5.17 1.48 -3.03
N SER A 112 -6.00 0.77 -2.25
CA SER A 112 -6.99 1.36 -1.34
C SER A 112 -6.63 1.13 0.12
N ASN A 113 -7.23 1.92 1.01
CA ASN A 113 -7.09 1.79 2.46
C ASN A 113 -8.46 1.44 3.06
N MET A 114 -8.53 0.33 3.79
CA MET A 114 -9.76 -0.06 4.47
C MET A 114 -9.86 0.63 5.81
N THR A 115 -11.01 1.28 6.07
CA THR A 115 -11.31 1.85 7.38
C THR A 115 -12.34 0.98 8.12
N ILE A 116 -12.09 0.75 9.40
CA ILE A 116 -12.92 -0.07 10.28
C ILE A 116 -13.35 0.78 11.45
N ILE A 117 -14.66 0.88 11.65
CA ILE A 117 -15.28 1.61 12.77
C ILE A 117 -15.99 0.61 13.67
N GLU A 118 -15.56 0.50 14.92
CA GLU A 118 -16.18 -0.39 15.89
C GLU A 118 -17.42 0.24 16.52
N GLY A 119 -18.58 -0.35 16.27
CA GLY A 119 -19.82 -0.04 16.96
C GLY A 119 -20.00 -0.87 18.24
N SER A 120 -21.10 -0.64 18.96
CA SER A 120 -21.46 -1.43 20.16
C SER A 120 -21.96 -2.84 19.81
N ARG A 121 -22.47 -3.05 18.61
CA ARG A 121 -23.09 -4.29 18.15
C ARG A 121 -22.46 -4.87 16.86
N GLY A 122 -21.43 -4.25 16.33
CA GLY A 122 -20.80 -4.65 15.08
C GLY A 122 -19.76 -3.65 14.59
N VAL A 123 -19.28 -3.86 13.39
CA VAL A 123 -18.32 -3.00 12.73
C VAL A 123 -18.88 -2.43 11.44
N ILE A 124 -18.48 -1.21 11.10
CA ILE A 124 -18.70 -0.61 9.79
C ILE A 124 -17.36 -0.68 9.05
N ILE A 125 -17.37 -1.18 7.82
CA ILE A 125 -16.19 -1.19 6.97
C ILE A 125 -16.42 -0.25 5.80
N ILE A 126 -15.44 0.61 5.56
CA ILE A 126 -15.41 1.54 4.45
C ILE A 126 -14.23 1.15 3.58
N ASP A 127 -14.46 1.00 2.28
CA ASP A 127 -13.49 0.62 1.26
C ASP A 127 -12.75 -0.70 1.59
N PRO A 128 -13.41 -1.86 1.40
CA PRO A 128 -12.93 -3.15 1.91
C PRO A 128 -11.78 -3.77 1.12
N LEU A 129 -10.93 -2.96 0.47
CA LEU A 129 -9.86 -3.38 -0.43
C LEU A 129 -10.36 -3.94 -1.78
N ILE A 130 -9.46 -4.08 -2.76
CA ILE A 130 -9.86 -4.42 -4.13
C ILE A 130 -10.05 -5.92 -4.31
N SER A 131 -9.23 -6.76 -3.66
CA SER A 131 -9.30 -8.20 -3.84
C SER A 131 -9.84 -8.93 -2.60
N ALA A 132 -10.61 -9.98 -2.84
CA ALA A 132 -11.12 -10.85 -1.78
C ALA A 132 -9.99 -11.60 -1.05
N GLU A 133 -8.91 -11.91 -1.76
CA GLU A 133 -7.72 -12.59 -1.22
C GLU A 133 -7.02 -11.72 -0.20
N ILE A 134 -6.79 -10.44 -0.54
CA ILE A 134 -6.16 -9.46 0.36
C ILE A 134 -7.07 -9.21 1.57
N ALA A 135 -8.36 -8.98 1.35
CA ALA A 135 -9.32 -8.75 2.43
C ALA A 135 -9.40 -9.95 3.41
N ARG A 136 -9.30 -11.19 2.93
CA ARG A 136 -9.25 -12.40 3.78
C ARG A 136 -7.97 -12.46 4.61
N ALA A 137 -6.81 -12.20 3.99
CA ALA A 137 -5.53 -12.23 4.68
C ALA A 137 -5.48 -11.18 5.80
N ILE A 138 -5.96 -9.97 5.52
CA ILE A 138 -6.04 -8.89 6.51
C ILE A 138 -6.97 -9.24 7.68
N ARG A 139 -8.10 -9.91 7.43
CA ARG A 139 -9.00 -10.36 8.49
C ARG A 139 -8.27 -11.26 9.50
N VAL A 140 -7.46 -12.20 9.01
CA VAL A 140 -6.66 -13.08 9.86
C VAL A 140 -5.67 -12.27 10.69
N THR A 141 -4.97 -11.31 10.08
CA THR A 141 -4.01 -10.45 10.79
C THR A 141 -4.66 -9.63 11.90
N MET A 142 -5.86 -9.09 11.66
CA MET A 142 -6.62 -8.35 12.66
C MET A 142 -7.04 -9.20 13.85
N GLN A 143 -7.39 -10.45 13.62
CA GLN A 143 -7.71 -11.42 14.69
C GLN A 143 -6.48 -11.70 15.55
N TYR A 144 -5.30 -11.85 14.94
CA TYR A 144 -4.04 -12.06 15.67
C TYR A 144 -3.59 -10.84 16.47
N ALA A 145 -3.89 -9.65 16.00
CA ALA A 145 -3.58 -8.41 16.73
C ALA A 145 -4.42 -8.24 18.02
N GLY A 146 -5.42 -9.11 18.25
CA GLY A 146 -6.21 -9.20 19.49
C GLY A 146 -7.02 -7.93 19.85
N ARG A 147 -7.13 -6.99 18.93
CA ARG A 147 -7.75 -5.69 19.17
C ARG A 147 -9.12 -5.51 18.55
N VAL A 148 -9.46 -6.29 17.52
CA VAL A 148 -10.85 -6.39 17.06
C VAL A 148 -11.49 -7.55 17.81
N ARG A 149 -12.49 -7.28 18.65
CA ARG A 149 -13.16 -8.30 19.46
C ARG A 149 -13.64 -9.45 18.55
N GLN A 150 -13.28 -10.67 18.88
CA GLN A 150 -13.70 -11.86 18.14
C GLN A 150 -15.23 -11.93 17.95
N ASP A 151 -15.98 -11.38 18.88
CA ASP A 151 -17.44 -11.33 18.89
C ASP A 151 -18.06 -10.46 17.80
N HIS A 152 -17.26 -9.57 17.18
CA HIS A 152 -17.69 -8.65 16.11
C HIS A 152 -17.13 -9.04 14.74
N CYS A 153 -16.28 -10.05 14.67
CA CYS A 153 -15.74 -10.55 13.42
C CYS A 153 -16.77 -11.47 12.74
N PHE A 154 -17.57 -10.88 11.87
CA PHE A 154 -18.30 -11.50 10.76
C PHE A 154 -18.81 -12.93 10.98
N PRO A 155 -20.07 -13.13 11.34
CA PRO A 155 -20.74 -14.38 11.04
C PRO A 155 -20.98 -14.40 9.52
N GLY A 156 -20.17 -15.19 8.81
CA GLY A 156 -20.45 -15.63 7.46
C GLY A 156 -20.38 -14.57 6.35
N GLN A 157 -19.48 -14.83 5.40
CA GLN A 157 -19.48 -14.33 4.03
C GLN A 157 -19.46 -12.78 3.86
N LEU A 158 -18.27 -12.26 3.55
CA LEU A 158 -18.17 -11.06 2.73
C LEU A 158 -18.95 -11.30 1.43
N HIS A 159 -20.19 -10.82 1.36
CA HIS A 159 -20.87 -10.65 0.09
C HIS A 159 -20.17 -9.51 -0.63
N VAL A 160 -19.15 -9.84 -1.40
CA VAL A 160 -18.70 -8.97 -2.48
C VAL A 160 -19.88 -8.94 -3.45
N ASN A 161 -20.59 -7.82 -3.52
CA ASN A 161 -21.65 -7.62 -4.49
C ASN A 161 -21.03 -7.58 -5.90
N PRO A 162 -21.19 -8.59 -6.75
CA PRO A 162 -20.56 -8.63 -8.07
C PRO A 162 -21.23 -7.70 -9.11
N GLN A 163 -22.18 -6.84 -8.70
CA GLN A 163 -22.94 -6.01 -9.60
C GLN A 163 -22.52 -4.53 -9.56
N ARG A 164 -21.30 -4.23 -9.93
CA ARG A 164 -20.93 -2.88 -10.43
C ARG A 164 -19.95 -2.94 -11.60
N HIS A 165 -20.27 -3.74 -12.61
CA HIS A 165 -19.76 -3.56 -13.96
C HIS A 165 -20.93 -3.70 -14.93
N GLY A 166 -21.56 -2.56 -15.26
CA GLY A 166 -22.63 -2.51 -16.25
C GLY A 166 -23.27 -1.14 -16.30
N SER A 167 -22.73 -0.34 -17.12
CA SER A 167 -23.24 0.71 -18.00
C SER A 167 -22.32 1.92 -18.06
#